data_9c0a5c6f45501f17b9420c3020ba0b91
#
_entry.id   9c0a5c6f45501f17b9420c3020ba0b91
#
_cell.length_a   1.000
_cell.length_b   1.000
_cell.length_c   1.000
_cell.angle_alpha   90.00
_cell.angle_beta   90.00
_cell.angle_gamma   90.00
#
_symmetry.space_group_name_H-M   'P 1'
#
loop_
_entity.id
_entity.type
_entity.pdbx_description
1 polymer ?
#
loop_
_entity_poly.entity_id
_entity_poly.type
_entity_poly.pdbx_seq_one_letter_code
_entity_poly.pdbx_strand_id
1 'polypeptide(L)'
;ASDVYKRQEYIVTEGLKAIPQQSRFYACMTDVINWHKQYPDDWKKCWEEIEKKWGTNDIACPDGVEVPFNIETYVNGAYIILGLLYGQGDFEKTIDISTRAGQDSDCNPASSGGILGTMLGYNRLPEKYKAEMAIVEDMPFNNTVSFNKGSELSYGQALQMIEREGGKVGENEVKINFQKPVPAKLEISFEGLKL
;
A
#
# COMPACT_ATOMS: atom_id res chain seq x y z
N ALA A 1 -5.51 5.97 21.15
CA ALA A 1 -4.83 6.76 20.10
C ALA A 1 -3.39 6.31 19.92
N SER A 2 -2.59 6.18 21.01
CA SER A 2 -1.18 5.74 20.92
C SER A 2 -1.01 4.33 20.33
N ASP A 3 -1.97 3.43 20.54
CA ASP A 3 -1.89 2.07 20.03
C ASP A 3 -2.18 1.97 18.53
N VAL A 4 -3.05 2.84 18.01
CA VAL A 4 -3.33 2.90 16.56
C VAL A 4 -2.11 3.43 15.82
N TYR A 5 -1.47 4.47 16.32
CA TYR A 5 -0.24 5.02 15.75
C TYR A 5 0.91 3.99 15.70
N LYS A 6 1.12 3.28 16.80
CA LYS A 6 2.12 2.20 16.87
C LYS A 6 1.84 1.07 15.88
N ARG A 7 0.55 0.81 15.58
CA ARG A 7 0.17 -0.20 14.58
C ARG A 7 0.54 0.21 13.16
N GLN A 8 0.40 1.48 12.79
CA GLN A 8 0.75 1.94 11.44
C GLN A 8 2.27 1.84 11.21
N GLU A 9 3.08 2.32 12.15
CA GLU A 9 4.53 2.16 12.07
C GLU A 9 4.93 0.67 12.06
N TYR A 10 4.27 -0.17 12.84
CA TYR A 10 4.49 -1.61 12.86
C TYR A 10 4.19 -2.25 11.49
N ILE A 11 3.03 -1.95 10.88
CA ILE A 11 2.65 -2.50 9.57
C ILE A 11 3.69 -2.12 8.52
N VAL A 12 4.07 -0.85 8.46
CA VAL A 12 5.05 -0.37 7.48
C VAL A 12 6.42 -1.02 7.70
N THR A 13 6.88 -1.12 8.94
CA THR A 13 8.19 -1.73 9.26
C THR A 13 8.20 -3.24 9.06
N GLU A 14 7.11 -3.96 9.33
CA GLU A 14 7.01 -5.39 9.05
C GLU A 14 6.97 -5.67 7.55
N GLY A 15 6.20 -4.89 6.79
CA GLY A 15 6.16 -4.98 5.33
C GLY A 15 7.54 -4.76 4.71
N LEU A 16 8.30 -3.81 5.23
CA LEU A 16 9.65 -3.50 4.74
C LEU A 16 10.64 -4.66 4.93
N LYS A 17 10.43 -5.54 5.91
CA LYS A 17 11.26 -6.72 6.12
C LYS A 17 11.19 -7.76 4.98
N ALA A 18 10.14 -7.72 4.15
CA ALA A 18 10.01 -8.56 2.97
C ALA A 18 10.76 -8.00 1.75
N ILE A 19 11.25 -6.77 1.82
CA ILE A 19 11.93 -6.08 0.73
C ILE A 19 13.44 -6.25 0.85
N PRO A 20 14.17 -6.53 -0.26
CA PRO A 20 15.62 -6.61 -0.26
C PRO A 20 16.26 -5.31 0.22
N GLN A 21 17.10 -5.38 1.24
CA GLN A 21 17.71 -4.20 1.86
C GLN A 21 18.60 -3.39 0.92
N GLN A 22 19.12 -4.03 -0.14
CA GLN A 22 19.97 -3.39 -1.15
C GLN A 22 19.16 -2.64 -2.21
N SER A 23 17.83 -2.78 -2.22
CA SER A 23 16.99 -2.16 -3.24
C SER A 23 16.79 -0.65 -2.98
N ARG A 24 16.63 0.10 -4.07
CA ARG A 24 16.27 1.53 -3.99
C ARG A 24 14.91 1.72 -3.30
N PHE A 25 13.99 0.77 -3.50
CA PHE A 25 12.69 0.79 -2.83
C PHE A 25 12.86 0.75 -1.30
N TYR A 26 13.68 -0.20 -0.79
CA TYR A 26 13.96 -0.28 0.65
C TYR A 26 14.56 1.02 1.20
N ALA A 27 15.53 1.60 0.49
CA ALA A 27 16.18 2.84 0.89
C ALA A 27 15.16 4.00 0.93
N CYS A 28 14.31 4.13 -0.09
CA CYS A 28 13.27 5.17 -0.13
C CYS A 28 12.29 5.04 1.04
N MET A 29 11.76 3.83 1.27
CA MET A 29 10.82 3.59 2.38
C MET A 29 11.46 3.85 3.76
N THR A 30 12.73 3.50 3.92
CA THR A 30 13.49 3.78 5.15
C THR A 30 13.63 5.29 5.39
N ASP A 31 13.89 6.06 4.34
CA ASP A 31 13.94 7.52 4.43
C ASP A 31 12.59 8.09 4.89
N VAL A 32 11.47 7.64 4.32
CA VAL A 32 10.12 8.10 4.72
C VAL A 32 9.87 7.84 6.21
N ILE A 33 10.21 6.66 6.71
CA ILE A 33 10.06 6.32 8.13
C ILE A 33 10.93 7.25 9.00
N ASN A 34 12.14 7.55 8.57
CA ASN A 34 13.05 8.44 9.30
C ASN A 34 12.56 9.89 9.30
N TRP A 35 12.08 10.38 8.15
CA TRP A 35 11.51 11.73 8.07
C TRP A 35 10.20 11.85 8.85
N HIS A 36 9.37 10.82 8.88
CA HIS A 36 8.20 10.80 9.74
C HIS A 36 8.59 10.95 11.23
N LYS A 37 9.66 10.30 11.68
CA LYS A 37 10.18 10.48 13.06
C LYS A 37 10.71 11.88 13.30
N GLN A 38 11.26 12.51 12.28
CA GLN A 38 11.80 13.88 12.36
C GLN A 38 10.67 14.93 12.31
N TYR A 39 9.60 14.68 11.55
CA TYR A 39 8.48 15.59 11.33
C TYR A 39 7.13 14.89 11.66
N PRO A 40 6.91 14.47 12.93
CA PRO A 40 5.79 13.55 13.25
C PRO A 40 4.40 14.13 12.99
N ASP A 41 4.27 15.46 12.99
CA ASP A 41 2.99 16.15 12.82
C ASP A 41 2.88 16.92 11.49
N ASP A 42 3.92 16.89 10.66
CA ASP A 42 3.97 17.64 9.41
C ASP A 42 4.27 16.73 8.21
N TRP A 43 3.21 16.17 7.63
CA TRP A 43 3.33 15.29 6.47
C TRP A 43 3.84 16.03 5.22
N LYS A 44 3.58 17.35 5.11
CA LYS A 44 4.05 18.15 3.97
C LYS A 44 5.56 18.31 4.00
N LYS A 45 6.13 18.47 5.18
CA LYS A 45 7.58 18.52 5.36
C LYS A 45 8.23 17.19 4.96
N CYS A 46 7.65 16.08 5.39
CA CYS A 46 8.10 14.74 4.98
C CYS A 46 7.97 14.57 3.45
N TRP A 47 6.88 15.00 2.85
CA TRP A 47 6.65 14.99 1.41
C TRP A 47 7.71 15.84 0.67
N GLU A 48 8.04 17.04 1.15
CA GLU A 48 9.10 17.89 0.57
C GLU A 48 10.45 17.15 0.52
N GLU A 49 10.80 16.41 1.58
CA GLU A 49 12.04 15.63 1.61
C GLU A 49 11.99 14.44 0.64
N ILE A 50 10.82 13.78 0.49
CA ILE A 50 10.64 12.74 -0.52
C ILE A 50 10.86 13.31 -1.92
N GLU A 51 10.20 14.41 -2.25
CA GLU A 51 10.31 15.07 -3.55
C GLU A 51 11.75 15.49 -3.84
N LYS A 52 12.41 16.09 -2.88
CA LYS A 52 13.78 16.57 -3.02
C LYS A 52 14.78 15.45 -3.29
N LYS A 53 14.62 14.30 -2.63
CA LYS A 53 15.60 13.19 -2.74
C LYS A 53 15.23 12.17 -3.80
N TRP A 54 13.93 11.87 -3.93
CA TRP A 54 13.44 10.74 -4.73
C TRP A 54 12.57 11.15 -5.92
N GLY A 55 11.97 12.34 -5.87
CA GLY A 55 11.12 12.90 -6.93
C GLY A 55 11.89 13.43 -8.14
N THR A 56 13.09 12.94 -8.41
CA THR A 56 13.95 13.44 -9.50
C THR A 56 13.35 13.13 -10.85
N ASN A 57 13.26 14.15 -11.70
CA ASN A 57 12.75 14.07 -13.06
C ASN A 57 13.71 13.39 -14.06
N ASP A 58 14.79 12.78 -13.58
CA ASP A 58 15.88 12.25 -14.42
C ASP A 58 15.62 10.83 -14.92
N ILE A 59 14.51 10.22 -14.54
CA ILE A 59 14.15 8.88 -15.00
C ILE A 59 13.27 9.02 -16.23
N ALA A 60 13.88 8.80 -17.40
CA ALA A 60 13.13 8.66 -18.64
C ALA A 60 12.15 7.49 -18.54
N CYS A 61 10.91 7.69 -18.97
CA CYS A 61 9.97 6.60 -19.13
C CYS A 61 10.58 5.52 -20.04
N PRO A 62 10.54 4.23 -19.66
CA PRO A 62 11.08 3.14 -20.49
C PRO A 62 10.52 3.11 -21.92
N ASP A 63 9.32 3.66 -22.11
CA ASP A 63 8.64 3.69 -23.41
C ASP A 63 9.02 4.91 -24.27
N GLY A 64 10.08 5.63 -23.89
CA GLY A 64 10.60 6.76 -24.69
C GLY A 64 9.76 8.03 -24.63
N VAL A 65 8.91 8.19 -23.62
CA VAL A 65 8.17 9.43 -23.39
C VAL A 65 9.12 10.48 -22.81
N GLU A 66 9.34 11.57 -23.54
CA GLU A 66 10.23 12.68 -23.16
C GLU A 66 9.63 13.62 -22.11
N VAL A 67 8.84 13.09 -21.19
CA VAL A 67 8.25 13.85 -20.09
C VAL A 67 8.60 13.19 -18.75
N PRO A 68 8.64 13.93 -17.66
CA PRO A 68 8.85 13.35 -16.34
C PRO A 68 7.89 12.20 -16.08
N PHE A 69 8.42 11.03 -15.71
CA PHE A 69 7.62 9.88 -15.41
C PHE A 69 6.98 10.05 -14.02
N ASN A 70 5.66 10.14 -13.98
CA ASN A 70 4.91 10.48 -12.77
C ASN A 70 4.27 9.27 -12.07
N ILE A 71 4.64 8.05 -12.43
CA ILE A 71 4.21 6.81 -11.76
C ILE A 71 5.40 5.95 -11.36
N GLU A 72 6.43 6.59 -10.83
CA GLU A 72 7.62 5.91 -10.34
C GLU A 72 7.30 5.06 -9.09
N THR A 73 7.61 3.77 -9.16
CA THR A 73 7.19 2.78 -8.15
C THR A 73 7.63 3.11 -6.74
N TYR A 74 8.88 3.55 -6.52
CA TYR A 74 9.34 3.84 -5.16
C TYR A 74 8.80 5.15 -4.63
N VAL A 75 8.59 6.18 -5.47
CA VAL A 75 8.00 7.45 -5.05
C VAL A 75 6.52 7.27 -4.70
N ASN A 76 5.77 6.56 -5.55
CA ASN A 76 4.37 6.24 -5.26
C ASN A 76 4.24 5.32 -4.03
N GLY A 77 5.14 4.35 -3.86
CA GLY A 77 5.24 3.57 -2.63
C GLY A 77 5.49 4.45 -1.39
N ALA A 78 6.34 5.48 -1.51
CA ALA A 78 6.57 6.44 -0.44
C ALA A 78 5.29 7.22 -0.08
N TYR A 79 4.47 7.60 -1.05
CA TYR A 79 3.19 8.30 -0.80
C TYR A 79 2.14 7.42 -0.15
N ILE A 80 2.11 6.12 -0.47
CA ILE A 80 1.27 5.14 0.23
C ILE A 80 1.66 5.08 1.71
N ILE A 81 2.96 4.95 1.99
CA ILE A 81 3.49 4.91 3.37
C ILE A 81 3.26 6.24 4.09
N LEU A 82 3.45 7.38 3.41
CA LEU A 82 3.15 8.70 3.95
C LEU A 82 1.70 8.79 4.43
N GLY A 83 0.75 8.35 3.60
CA GLY A 83 -0.67 8.30 3.97
C GLY A 83 -0.94 7.42 5.18
N LEU A 84 -0.35 6.21 5.22
CA LEU A 84 -0.51 5.29 6.34
C LEU A 84 0.04 5.86 7.65
N LEU A 85 1.25 6.42 7.64
CA LEU A 85 1.90 6.93 8.83
C LEU A 85 1.18 8.17 9.39
N TYR A 86 0.94 9.16 8.55
CA TYR A 86 0.33 10.42 8.98
C TYR A 86 -1.21 10.37 9.09
N GLY A 87 -1.84 9.38 8.45
CA GLY A 87 -3.26 9.10 8.63
C GLY A 87 -3.60 8.60 10.02
N GLN A 88 -2.64 7.98 10.72
CA GLN A 88 -2.77 7.54 12.11
C GLN A 88 -3.98 6.62 12.36
N GLY A 89 -4.36 5.83 11.35
CA GLY A 89 -5.51 4.91 11.41
C GLY A 89 -6.86 5.57 11.10
N ASP A 90 -6.90 6.85 10.83
CA ASP A 90 -8.07 7.53 10.26
C ASP A 90 -8.12 7.25 8.75
N PHE A 91 -9.24 6.68 8.30
CA PHE A 91 -9.39 6.24 6.90
C PHE A 91 -9.42 7.42 5.94
N GLU A 92 -10.15 8.48 6.27
CA GLU A 92 -10.28 9.66 5.40
C GLU A 92 -8.97 10.42 5.30
N LYS A 93 -8.32 10.64 6.44
CA LYS A 93 -7.03 11.32 6.49
C LYS A 93 -5.94 10.53 5.73
N THR A 94 -5.95 9.20 5.83
CA THR A 94 -5.02 8.33 5.09
C THR A 94 -5.19 8.50 3.58
N ILE A 95 -6.43 8.44 3.10
CA ILE A 95 -6.76 8.61 1.67
C ILE A 95 -6.42 10.04 1.22
N ASP A 96 -6.81 11.07 1.99
CA ASP A 96 -6.57 12.48 1.63
C ASP A 96 -5.07 12.75 1.47
N ILE A 97 -4.25 12.30 2.40
CA ILE A 97 -2.79 12.50 2.32
C ILE A 97 -2.19 11.76 1.12
N SER A 98 -2.56 10.50 0.91
CA SER A 98 -2.05 9.70 -0.23
C SER A 98 -2.43 10.31 -1.57
N THR A 99 -3.65 10.86 -1.68
CA THR A 99 -4.13 11.55 -2.89
C THR A 99 -3.37 12.85 -3.13
N ARG A 100 -3.22 13.67 -2.08
CA ARG A 100 -2.58 14.99 -2.17
C ARG A 100 -1.07 14.93 -2.34
N ALA A 101 -0.45 13.80 -2.02
CA ALA A 101 0.97 13.59 -2.27
C ALA A 101 1.33 13.68 -3.75
N GLY A 102 0.39 13.39 -4.65
CA GLY A 102 0.57 13.58 -6.10
C GLY A 102 0.93 12.29 -6.83
N GLN A 103 1.48 12.46 -8.02
CA GLN A 103 1.78 11.41 -8.99
C GLN A 103 0.54 10.52 -9.24
N ASP A 104 0.56 9.27 -8.86
CA ASP A 104 -0.53 8.30 -9.06
C ASP A 104 -1.63 8.49 -8.00
N SER A 105 -2.37 9.60 -8.11
CA SER A 105 -3.31 10.08 -7.08
C SER A 105 -4.61 9.28 -6.99
N ASP A 106 -4.79 8.20 -7.75
CA ASP A 106 -5.88 7.23 -7.66
C ASP A 106 -5.38 5.88 -7.11
N CYS A 107 -4.25 5.35 -7.59
CA CYS A 107 -3.70 4.09 -7.08
C CYS A 107 -3.10 4.22 -5.67
N ASN A 108 -2.46 5.35 -5.35
CA ASN A 108 -1.86 5.54 -4.02
C ASN A 108 -2.90 5.49 -2.90
N PRO A 109 -4.03 6.27 -2.95
CA PRO A 109 -5.08 6.17 -1.96
C PRO A 109 -5.84 4.84 -2.00
N ALA A 110 -5.99 4.19 -3.17
CA ALA A 110 -6.56 2.86 -3.25
C ALA A 110 -5.70 1.83 -2.48
N SER A 111 -4.38 1.90 -2.62
CA SER A 111 -3.44 1.01 -1.93
C SER A 111 -3.40 1.27 -0.43
N SER A 112 -3.23 2.52 0.01
CA SER A 112 -3.21 2.88 1.44
C SER A 112 -4.55 2.62 2.12
N GLY A 113 -5.66 2.91 1.43
CA GLY A 113 -7.01 2.62 1.88
C GLY A 113 -7.28 1.12 1.98
N GLY A 114 -6.79 0.31 1.03
CA GLY A 114 -6.89 -1.15 1.07
C GLY A 114 -6.13 -1.76 2.25
N ILE A 115 -4.91 -1.31 2.51
CA ILE A 115 -4.11 -1.76 3.67
C ILE A 115 -4.82 -1.40 4.98
N LEU A 116 -5.23 -0.14 5.14
CA LEU A 116 -5.91 0.31 6.34
C LEU A 116 -7.29 -0.33 6.48
N GLY A 117 -8.03 -0.48 5.39
CA GLY A 117 -9.33 -1.15 5.36
C GLY A 117 -9.26 -2.61 5.80
N THR A 118 -8.21 -3.33 5.39
CA THR A 118 -7.95 -4.71 5.85
C THR A 118 -7.73 -4.76 7.36
N MET A 119 -7.02 -3.78 7.92
CA MET A 119 -6.80 -3.67 9.36
C MET A 119 -8.08 -3.33 10.13
N LEU A 120 -8.89 -2.41 9.60
CA LEU A 120 -10.13 -1.95 10.24
C LEU A 120 -11.25 -2.98 10.13
N GLY A 121 -11.34 -3.67 9.00
CA GLY A 121 -12.48 -4.49 8.60
C GLY A 121 -13.64 -3.64 8.05
N TYR A 122 -14.45 -4.24 7.18
CA TYR A 122 -15.54 -3.57 6.46
C TYR A 122 -16.50 -2.77 7.36
N ASN A 123 -16.86 -3.32 8.52
CA ASN A 123 -17.82 -2.68 9.43
C ASN A 123 -17.32 -1.36 10.04
N ARG A 124 -16.02 -1.12 10.05
CA ARG A 124 -15.42 0.10 10.61
C ARG A 124 -15.06 1.13 9.53
N LEU A 125 -15.27 0.81 8.25
CA LEU A 125 -15.12 1.80 7.20
C LEU A 125 -16.20 2.89 7.33
N PRO A 126 -15.87 4.16 7.03
CA PRO A 126 -16.85 5.23 7.10
C PRO A 126 -18.04 4.96 6.17
N GLU A 127 -19.25 5.19 6.67
CA GLU A 127 -20.49 4.82 6.00
C GLU A 127 -20.64 5.44 4.61
N LYS A 128 -20.13 6.65 4.42
CA LYS A 128 -20.20 7.34 3.13
C LYS A 128 -19.55 6.54 1.98
N TYR A 129 -18.45 5.85 2.24
CA TYR A 129 -17.80 5.03 1.21
C TYR A 129 -18.57 3.74 0.91
N LYS A 130 -19.22 3.17 1.92
CA LYS A 130 -20.07 1.98 1.75
C LYS A 130 -21.37 2.29 1.03
N ALA A 131 -22.00 3.42 1.36
CA ALA A 131 -23.26 3.83 0.76
C ALA A 131 -23.14 4.03 -0.76
N GLU A 132 -22.05 4.62 -1.23
CA GLU A 132 -21.80 4.78 -2.67
C GLU A 132 -21.52 3.43 -3.34
N MET A 133 -20.76 2.56 -2.69
CA MET A 133 -20.50 1.21 -3.20
C MET A 133 -21.77 0.36 -3.33
N ALA A 134 -22.70 0.47 -2.38
CA ALA A 134 -23.95 -0.29 -2.40
C ALA A 134 -24.81 -0.07 -3.66
N ILE A 135 -24.59 1.03 -4.38
CA ILE A 135 -25.30 1.31 -5.64
C ILE A 135 -24.76 0.47 -6.80
N VAL A 136 -23.46 0.12 -6.78
CA VAL A 136 -22.75 -0.48 -7.91
C VAL A 136 -22.15 -1.86 -7.62
N GLU A 137 -22.19 -2.32 -6.36
CA GLU A 137 -21.47 -3.51 -5.91
C GLU A 137 -21.87 -4.82 -6.61
N ASP A 138 -23.10 -4.90 -7.11
CA ASP A 138 -23.61 -6.06 -7.89
C ASP A 138 -23.53 -5.84 -9.41
N MET A 139 -23.12 -4.65 -9.86
CA MET A 139 -22.97 -4.38 -11.28
C MET A 139 -21.68 -4.97 -11.82
N PRO A 140 -21.72 -5.76 -12.93
CA PRO A 140 -20.50 -6.29 -13.52
C PRO A 140 -19.60 -5.17 -14.05
N PHE A 141 -18.35 -5.20 -13.64
CA PHE A 141 -17.34 -4.28 -14.14
C PHE A 141 -16.80 -4.79 -15.49
N ASN A 142 -16.92 -4.00 -16.55
CA ASN A 142 -16.50 -4.38 -17.90
C ASN A 142 -16.99 -5.79 -18.34
N ASN A 143 -18.23 -6.17 -18.02
CA ASN A 143 -18.80 -7.46 -18.34
C ASN A 143 -18.04 -8.67 -17.73
N THR A 144 -17.28 -8.47 -16.67
CA THR A 144 -16.55 -9.54 -16.00
C THR A 144 -17.28 -9.99 -14.74
N VAL A 145 -16.90 -9.46 -13.60
CA VAL A 145 -17.50 -9.78 -12.30
C VAL A 145 -17.89 -8.51 -11.56
N SER A 146 -18.93 -8.58 -10.75
CA SER A 146 -19.28 -7.50 -9.82
C SER A 146 -18.29 -7.43 -8.66
N PHE A 147 -18.30 -6.32 -7.91
CA PHE A 147 -17.51 -6.18 -6.69
C PHE A 147 -17.82 -7.29 -5.68
N ASN A 148 -19.10 -7.58 -5.44
CA ASN A 148 -19.51 -8.65 -4.54
C ASN A 148 -19.03 -10.02 -5.01
N LYS A 149 -19.13 -10.32 -6.30
CA LYS A 149 -18.64 -11.59 -6.85
C LYS A 149 -17.12 -11.68 -6.78
N GLY A 150 -16.41 -10.61 -7.06
CA GLY A 150 -14.94 -10.54 -6.91
C GLY A 150 -14.50 -10.76 -5.47
N SER A 151 -15.22 -10.15 -4.51
CA SER A 151 -14.96 -10.32 -3.07
C SER A 151 -15.20 -11.75 -2.60
N GLU A 152 -16.29 -12.39 -3.05
CA GLU A 152 -16.60 -13.81 -2.78
C GLU A 152 -15.49 -14.74 -3.28
N LEU A 153 -15.07 -14.54 -4.53
CA LEU A 153 -14.00 -15.35 -5.14
C LEU A 153 -12.67 -15.16 -4.39
N SER A 154 -12.31 -13.93 -4.08
CA SER A 154 -11.08 -13.61 -3.34
C SER A 154 -11.10 -14.21 -1.93
N TYR A 155 -12.24 -14.16 -1.26
CA TYR A 155 -12.42 -14.78 0.05
C TYR A 155 -12.25 -16.30 -0.02
N GLY A 156 -12.89 -16.96 -1.00
CA GLY A 156 -12.72 -18.40 -1.21
C GLY A 156 -11.28 -18.80 -1.49
N GLN A 157 -10.55 -18.01 -2.28
CA GLN A 157 -9.12 -18.23 -2.54
C GLN A 157 -8.28 -18.02 -1.27
N ALA A 158 -8.58 -17.00 -0.47
CA ALA A 158 -7.89 -16.77 0.79
C ALA A 158 -8.03 -17.95 1.77
N LEU A 159 -9.21 -18.52 1.90
CA LEU A 159 -9.44 -19.70 2.74
C LEU A 159 -8.61 -20.91 2.25
N GLN A 160 -8.60 -21.17 0.95
CA GLN A 160 -7.78 -22.24 0.36
C GLN A 160 -6.28 -22.02 0.60
N MET A 161 -5.81 -20.79 0.47
CA MET A 161 -4.41 -20.45 0.77
C MET A 161 -4.06 -20.68 2.23
N ILE A 162 -4.96 -20.33 3.16
CA ILE A 162 -4.75 -20.54 4.59
C ILE A 162 -4.60 -22.04 4.90
N GLU A 163 -5.46 -22.87 4.36
CA GLU A 163 -5.36 -24.34 4.52
C GLU A 163 -4.08 -24.90 3.90
N ARG A 164 -3.74 -24.46 2.70
CA ARG A 164 -2.51 -24.87 2.01
C ARG A 164 -1.26 -24.53 2.81
N GLU A 165 -1.23 -23.39 3.49
CA GLU A 165 -0.12 -22.95 4.35
C GLU A 165 -0.20 -23.53 5.78
N GLY A 166 -1.04 -24.56 5.99
CA GLY A 166 -1.13 -25.28 7.26
C GLY A 166 -1.98 -24.59 8.33
N GLY A 167 -2.71 -23.54 7.97
CA GLY A 167 -3.73 -22.94 8.84
C GLY A 167 -4.98 -23.80 8.93
N LYS A 168 -5.98 -23.33 9.65
CA LYS A 168 -7.26 -24.03 9.83
C LYS A 168 -8.41 -23.10 9.57
N VAL A 169 -9.36 -23.55 8.76
CA VAL A 169 -10.62 -22.85 8.51
C VAL A 169 -11.72 -23.58 9.28
N GLY A 170 -12.36 -22.88 10.21
CA GLY A 170 -13.52 -23.34 10.96
C GLY A 170 -14.76 -22.54 10.60
N GLU A 171 -15.91 -22.93 11.14
CA GLU A 171 -17.20 -22.29 10.83
C GLU A 171 -17.24 -20.81 11.22
N ASN A 172 -16.69 -20.46 12.39
CA ASN A 172 -16.73 -19.11 12.96
C ASN A 172 -15.34 -18.51 13.24
N GLU A 173 -14.28 -19.24 12.92
CA GLU A 173 -12.91 -18.78 13.15
C GLU A 173 -11.96 -19.31 12.08
N VAL A 174 -10.93 -18.53 11.82
CA VAL A 174 -9.82 -18.92 10.96
C VAL A 174 -8.52 -18.80 11.74
N LYS A 175 -7.71 -19.85 11.75
CA LYS A 175 -6.38 -19.87 12.36
C LYS A 175 -5.32 -19.77 11.27
N ILE A 176 -4.60 -18.67 11.28
CA ILE A 176 -3.51 -18.41 10.32
C ILE A 176 -2.18 -18.64 11.04
N ASN A 177 -1.32 -19.44 10.44
CA ASN A 177 0.03 -19.60 10.94
C ASN A 177 0.80 -18.29 10.79
N PHE A 178 1.44 -17.84 11.87
CA PHE A 178 2.28 -16.66 11.83
C PHE A 178 3.49 -16.92 10.94
N GLN A 179 3.65 -16.09 9.91
CA GLN A 179 4.78 -16.12 9.00
C GLN A 179 5.72 -14.96 9.32
N LYS A 180 7.02 -15.25 9.39
CA LYS A 180 8.02 -14.20 9.51
C LYS A 180 8.36 -13.67 8.12
N PRO A 181 8.37 -12.36 7.92
CA PRO A 181 8.81 -11.78 6.66
C PRO A 181 10.25 -12.21 6.35
N VAL A 182 10.48 -12.67 5.13
CA VAL A 182 11.80 -13.00 4.61
C VAL A 182 12.04 -12.14 3.38
N PRO A 183 13.14 -11.39 3.30
CA PRO A 183 13.44 -10.58 2.14
C PRO A 183 13.51 -11.44 0.88
N ALA A 184 12.83 -10.99 -0.18
CA ALA A 184 13.00 -11.59 -1.49
C ALA A 184 14.45 -11.40 -1.95
N LYS A 185 14.94 -12.33 -2.79
CA LYS A 185 16.25 -12.16 -3.43
C LYS A 185 16.19 -10.94 -4.35
N LEU A 186 17.15 -10.04 -4.23
CA LEU A 186 17.29 -8.95 -5.19
C LEU A 186 17.70 -9.54 -6.53
N GLU A 187 16.81 -9.44 -7.50
CA GLU A 187 17.13 -9.78 -8.89
C GLU A 187 17.35 -8.49 -9.67
N ILE A 188 18.52 -8.38 -10.27
CA ILE A 188 18.83 -7.32 -11.22
C ILE A 188 18.50 -7.91 -12.59
N SER A 189 17.26 -7.79 -13.01
CA SER A 189 16.74 -8.38 -14.25
C SER A 189 17.34 -7.79 -15.52
N PHE A 190 18.20 -6.78 -15.41
CA PHE A 190 18.92 -6.16 -16.52
C PHE A 190 20.30 -6.78 -16.79
N GLU A 191 20.70 -7.83 -16.09
CA GLU A 191 21.98 -8.50 -16.33
C GLU A 191 22.13 -9.11 -17.74
N GLY A 192 21.13 -9.05 -18.56
CA GLY A 192 21.19 -9.47 -19.97
C GLY A 192 20.95 -8.36 -20.98
N LEU A 193 20.51 -7.21 -20.58
CA LEU A 193 20.35 -6.04 -21.45
C LEU A 193 21.67 -5.27 -21.49
N LYS A 194 22.54 -5.67 -22.40
CA LYS A 194 23.61 -4.79 -22.86
C LYS A 194 22.92 -3.70 -23.69
N LEU A 195 22.70 -2.55 -23.09
CA LEU A 195 22.40 -1.31 -23.80
C LEU A 195 23.63 -0.85 -24.56
#